data_9a4ddced747b749cab87a9b6dc9c27be
#
_entry.id   9a4ddced747b749cab87a9b6dc9c27be
#
_cell.length_a   1.000
_cell.length_b   1.000
_cell.length_c   1.000
_cell.angle_alpha   90.00
_cell.angle_beta   90.00
_cell.angle_gamma   90.00
#
_symmetry.space_group_name_H-M   'P 1'
#
loop_
_entity.id
_entity.type
_entity.pdbx_description
1 polymer ?
#
loop_
_entity_poly.entity_id
_entity_poly.type
_entity_poly.pdbx_seq_one_letter_code
_entity_poly.pdbx_strand_id
1 'polypeptide(L)'
;VTTHWLPSATLQTLRQRATLIAAMRHFFASRDVLEVETPALMPTTATDIYIDSYRLADSPLFLQTSPEFPLKRLLAAGSGSIFQLGRVFRQDAPSKRHNHEFTLCEWYRVGMNLAQLMDEVEALVHTVFAAADVPRGMALKVERFSYRTLFETHLGIDPHGATLDQLALLAEQELELVATDLSRTDYLQLLLSHCIEPNLPAACFIFDYPVGQAALARIEEDDTGQRVARRFELFLAGMEVANGYFELLDEAEQRTRFEADIAERARRGYEAVPLDEALLAALAAGMPECSGVALGVDRLVMAALGIDDIADVIAFPQIRR
;
A
#
# COMPACT_ATOMS: atom_id res chain seq x y z
N VAL A 1 31.51 -7.75 25.31
CA VAL A 1 31.08 -8.93 24.54
C VAL A 1 30.20 -8.36 23.42
N THR A 2 30.64 -8.52 22.17
CA THR A 2 29.86 -8.05 21.01
C THR A 2 28.60 -8.90 20.86
N THR A 3 27.43 -8.30 21.01
CA THR A 3 26.11 -8.97 20.93
C THR A 3 25.52 -8.97 19.51
N HIS A 4 26.36 -8.79 18.49
CA HIS A 4 25.93 -8.65 17.08
C HIS A 4 25.16 -9.86 16.50
N TRP A 5 25.20 -11.01 17.14
CA TRP A 5 24.50 -12.22 16.74
C TRP A 5 23.07 -12.31 17.29
N LEU A 6 22.70 -11.47 18.25
CA LEU A 6 21.37 -11.47 18.85
C LEU A 6 20.35 -10.81 17.90
N PRO A 7 19.08 -11.26 17.91
CA PRO A 7 18.01 -10.57 17.21
C PRO A 7 17.73 -9.19 17.83
N SER A 8 17.22 -8.24 17.03
CA SER A 8 16.71 -6.96 17.52
C SER A 8 15.40 -7.16 18.30
N ALA A 9 14.44 -7.84 17.68
CA ALA A 9 13.18 -8.18 18.33
C ALA A 9 13.41 -9.21 19.44
N THR A 10 12.68 -9.09 20.54
CA THR A 10 12.70 -10.09 21.61
C THR A 10 12.12 -11.43 21.14
N LEU A 11 12.53 -12.54 21.77
CA LEU A 11 11.93 -13.85 21.46
C LEU A 11 10.41 -13.87 21.75
N GLN A 12 9.95 -13.10 22.72
CA GLN A 12 8.54 -12.95 23.02
C GLN A 12 7.81 -12.27 21.85
N THR A 13 8.32 -11.14 21.36
CA THR A 13 7.77 -10.43 20.20
C THR A 13 7.74 -11.33 18.96
N LEU A 14 8.81 -12.10 18.72
CA LEU A 14 8.86 -13.04 17.60
C LEU A 14 7.81 -14.15 17.71
N ARG A 15 7.53 -14.66 18.92
CA ARG A 15 6.45 -15.63 19.13
C ARG A 15 5.08 -15.01 18.90
N GLN A 16 4.83 -13.79 19.40
CA GLN A 16 3.59 -13.07 19.16
C GLN A 16 3.41 -12.83 17.66
N ARG A 17 4.44 -12.33 16.95
CA ARG A 17 4.41 -12.17 15.50
C ARG A 17 4.01 -13.47 14.78
N ALA A 18 4.59 -14.61 15.16
CA ALA A 18 4.24 -15.91 14.58
C ALA A 18 2.75 -16.26 14.81
N THR A 19 2.21 -15.97 15.99
CA THR A 19 0.79 -16.16 16.31
C THR A 19 -0.09 -15.28 15.42
N LEU A 20 0.26 -14.00 15.22
CA LEU A 20 -0.51 -13.08 14.38
C LEU A 20 -0.51 -13.49 12.91
N ILE A 21 0.65 -13.93 12.38
CA ILE A 21 0.76 -14.47 11.01
C ILE A 21 -0.10 -15.75 10.85
N ALA A 22 -0.10 -16.64 11.83
CA ALA A 22 -0.96 -17.82 11.80
C ALA A 22 -2.45 -17.46 11.81
N ALA A 23 -2.85 -16.44 12.57
CA ALA A 23 -4.23 -15.92 12.58
C ALA A 23 -4.64 -15.35 11.22
N MET A 24 -3.73 -14.63 10.53
CA MET A 24 -3.99 -14.13 9.16
C MET A 24 -4.22 -15.28 8.18
N ARG A 25 -3.37 -16.33 8.19
CA ARG A 25 -3.57 -17.51 7.33
C ARG A 25 -4.88 -18.22 7.61
N HIS A 26 -5.24 -18.37 8.89
CA HIS A 26 -6.52 -18.97 9.28
C HIS A 26 -7.71 -18.12 8.81
N PHE A 27 -7.61 -16.80 8.88
CA PHE A 27 -8.62 -15.87 8.38
C PHE A 27 -8.92 -16.10 6.90
N PHE A 28 -7.90 -16.19 6.06
CA PHE A 28 -8.06 -16.43 4.62
C PHE A 28 -8.54 -17.86 4.31
N ALA A 29 -7.98 -18.86 4.98
CA ALA A 29 -8.39 -20.25 4.81
C ALA A 29 -9.88 -20.47 5.15
N SER A 30 -10.39 -19.78 6.20
CA SER A 30 -11.80 -19.85 6.57
C SER A 30 -12.77 -19.16 5.59
N ARG A 31 -12.23 -18.40 4.63
CA ARG A 31 -12.96 -17.64 3.59
C ARG A 31 -12.73 -18.16 2.18
N ASP A 32 -12.13 -19.35 2.07
CA ASP A 32 -11.82 -19.99 0.79
C ASP A 32 -10.98 -19.11 -0.15
N VAL A 33 -9.97 -18.43 0.44
CA VAL A 33 -8.96 -17.66 -0.31
C VAL A 33 -7.70 -18.50 -0.39
N LEU A 34 -7.28 -18.82 -1.62
CA LEU A 34 -6.12 -19.68 -1.88
C LEU A 34 -4.80 -18.98 -1.58
N GLU A 35 -3.95 -19.56 -0.72
CA GLU A 35 -2.56 -19.09 -0.56
C GLU A 35 -1.74 -19.50 -1.78
N VAL A 36 -1.05 -18.53 -2.39
CA VAL A 36 -0.18 -18.75 -3.55
C VAL A 36 1.20 -18.16 -3.30
N GLU A 37 2.18 -18.61 -4.07
CA GLU A 37 3.53 -18.04 -4.08
C GLU A 37 3.88 -17.58 -5.50
N THR A 38 4.50 -16.41 -5.59
CA THR A 38 5.03 -15.85 -6.84
C THR A 38 6.54 -15.63 -6.73
N PRO A 39 7.25 -15.57 -7.86
CA PRO A 39 8.69 -15.36 -7.83
C PRO A 39 9.09 -14.04 -7.13
N ALA A 40 10.12 -14.09 -6.28
CA ALA A 40 10.74 -12.90 -5.71
C ALA A 40 11.62 -12.13 -6.71
N LEU A 41 12.06 -12.80 -7.78
CA LEU A 41 12.87 -12.24 -8.86
C LEU A 41 12.07 -12.21 -10.15
N MET A 42 11.89 -11.01 -10.71
CA MET A 42 11.10 -10.77 -11.91
C MET A 42 11.90 -9.95 -12.93
N PRO A 43 11.63 -10.13 -14.23
CA PRO A 43 12.26 -9.30 -15.27
C PRO A 43 11.69 -7.87 -15.32
N THR A 44 10.60 -7.62 -14.60
CA THR A 44 9.87 -6.36 -14.51
C THR A 44 9.63 -6.00 -13.05
N THR A 45 9.30 -4.73 -12.78
CA THR A 45 8.99 -4.22 -11.46
C THR A 45 7.94 -3.11 -11.55
N ALA A 46 7.49 -2.57 -10.41
CA ALA A 46 6.56 -1.46 -10.38
C ALA A 46 7.09 -0.25 -11.17
N THR A 47 6.21 0.40 -11.94
CA THR A 47 6.52 1.62 -12.69
C THR A 47 6.37 2.87 -11.85
N ASP A 48 5.73 2.78 -10.69
CA ASP A 48 5.47 3.88 -9.77
C ASP A 48 6.75 4.68 -9.48
N ILE A 49 6.65 6.01 -9.61
CA ILE A 49 7.78 6.95 -9.45
C ILE A 49 8.30 7.07 -8.01
N TYR A 50 7.51 6.62 -7.04
CA TYR A 50 7.85 6.67 -5.61
C TYR A 50 8.33 5.32 -5.06
N ILE A 51 8.41 4.29 -5.91
CA ILE A 51 8.87 2.94 -5.52
C ILE A 51 10.16 2.60 -6.25
N ASP A 52 11.25 2.49 -5.51
CA ASP A 52 12.53 2.07 -6.05
C ASP A 52 12.81 0.59 -5.77
N SER A 53 13.22 -0.12 -6.83
CA SER A 53 13.44 -1.56 -6.84
C SER A 53 14.92 -1.91 -6.80
N TYR A 54 15.28 -2.98 -6.10
CA TYR A 54 16.60 -3.57 -6.19
C TYR A 54 16.75 -4.33 -7.51
N ARG A 55 17.73 -3.94 -8.32
CA ARG A 55 18.17 -4.67 -9.49
C ARG A 55 19.36 -5.56 -9.15
N LEU A 56 19.35 -6.80 -9.65
CA LEU A 56 20.51 -7.67 -9.51
C LEU A 56 21.67 -7.18 -10.41
N ALA A 57 22.87 -7.18 -9.85
CA ALA A 57 24.07 -6.92 -10.63
C ALA A 57 24.23 -7.98 -11.74
N ASP A 58 24.61 -7.54 -12.93
CA ASP A 58 24.84 -8.42 -14.10
C ASP A 58 23.63 -9.26 -14.55
N SER A 59 22.40 -8.86 -14.16
CA SER A 59 21.16 -9.54 -14.50
C SER A 59 20.07 -8.54 -14.85
N PRO A 60 19.15 -8.87 -15.78
CA PRO A 60 17.97 -8.04 -16.04
C PRO A 60 16.85 -8.21 -15.01
N LEU A 61 17.12 -8.87 -13.86
CA LEU A 61 16.11 -9.19 -12.86
C LEU A 61 16.08 -8.17 -11.73
N PHE A 62 14.89 -7.96 -11.20
CA PHE A 62 14.59 -7.11 -10.04
C PHE A 62 14.04 -7.95 -8.89
N LEU A 63 14.37 -7.58 -7.65
CA LEU A 63 13.62 -8.03 -6.48
C LEU A 63 12.26 -7.34 -6.49
N GLN A 64 11.19 -8.11 -6.30
CA GLN A 64 9.82 -7.57 -6.35
C GLN A 64 9.54 -6.62 -5.19
N THR A 65 8.88 -5.51 -5.49
CA THR A 65 8.40 -4.52 -4.51
C THR A 65 7.00 -4.85 -3.99
N SER A 66 6.27 -5.71 -4.70
CA SER A 66 4.95 -6.28 -4.44
C SER A 66 4.75 -7.48 -5.38
N PRO A 67 3.97 -8.50 -5.01
CA PRO A 67 3.59 -9.61 -5.88
C PRO A 67 2.41 -9.27 -6.82
N GLU A 68 1.98 -8.02 -6.94
CA GLU A 68 0.78 -7.58 -7.65
C GLU A 68 0.69 -8.11 -9.09
N PHE A 69 1.75 -7.89 -9.90
CA PHE A 69 1.70 -8.25 -11.31
C PHE A 69 1.52 -9.75 -11.56
N PRO A 70 2.28 -10.65 -10.92
CA PRO A 70 2.04 -12.07 -11.05
C PRO A 70 0.73 -12.55 -10.40
N LEU A 71 0.24 -11.92 -9.32
CA LEU A 71 -1.06 -12.26 -8.74
C LEU A 71 -2.21 -11.91 -9.68
N LYS A 72 -2.19 -10.75 -10.34
CA LYS A 72 -3.17 -10.37 -11.36
C LYS A 72 -3.17 -11.33 -12.56
N ARG A 73 -2.00 -11.85 -12.95
CA ARG A 73 -1.90 -12.87 -13.98
C ARG A 73 -2.54 -14.20 -13.57
N LEU A 74 -2.44 -14.58 -12.29
CA LEU A 74 -3.16 -15.76 -11.75
C LEU A 74 -4.68 -15.54 -11.76
N LEU A 75 -5.16 -14.34 -11.41
CA LEU A 75 -6.58 -13.99 -11.50
C LEU A 75 -7.11 -14.13 -12.94
N ALA A 76 -6.37 -13.60 -13.93
CA ALA A 76 -6.72 -13.73 -15.34
C ALA A 76 -6.68 -15.21 -15.81
N ALA A 77 -5.83 -16.04 -15.20
CA ALA A 77 -5.79 -17.50 -15.45
C ALA A 77 -6.91 -18.28 -14.75
N GLY A 78 -7.78 -17.62 -13.98
CA GLY A 78 -8.95 -18.25 -13.33
C GLY A 78 -8.67 -18.85 -11.95
N SER A 79 -7.68 -18.34 -11.21
CA SER A 79 -7.34 -18.84 -9.86
C SER A 79 -8.47 -18.69 -8.84
N GLY A 80 -9.44 -17.80 -9.08
CA GLY A 80 -10.36 -17.34 -8.05
C GLY A 80 -9.69 -16.36 -7.08
N SER A 81 -10.26 -16.18 -5.88
CA SER A 81 -9.69 -15.32 -4.85
C SER A 81 -8.41 -15.90 -4.26
N ILE A 82 -7.34 -15.11 -4.20
CA ILE A 82 -6.00 -15.55 -3.81
C ILE A 82 -5.35 -14.57 -2.82
N PHE A 83 -4.39 -15.07 -2.04
CA PHE A 83 -3.49 -14.22 -1.27
C PHE A 83 -2.05 -14.75 -1.30
N GLN A 84 -1.11 -13.86 -1.10
CA GLN A 84 0.29 -14.18 -0.84
C GLN A 84 0.74 -13.47 0.45
N LEU A 85 1.44 -14.18 1.30
CA LEU A 85 2.11 -13.64 2.48
C LEU A 85 3.60 -13.94 2.36
N GLY A 86 4.39 -12.92 2.03
CA GLY A 86 5.80 -13.13 1.69
C GLY A 86 6.66 -11.89 1.85
N ARG A 87 7.95 -12.06 1.53
CA ARG A 87 8.93 -10.98 1.55
C ARG A 87 8.87 -10.17 0.28
N VAL A 88 9.00 -8.85 0.45
CA VAL A 88 9.15 -7.88 -0.62
C VAL A 88 10.30 -6.92 -0.30
N PHE A 89 10.79 -6.19 -1.31
CA PHE A 89 12.03 -5.43 -1.23
C PHE A 89 11.82 -4.05 -1.85
N ARG A 90 12.18 -2.99 -1.10
CA ARG A 90 12.14 -1.61 -1.59
C ARG A 90 13.40 -0.86 -1.17
N GLN A 91 13.88 0.04 -2.01
CA GLN A 91 15.07 0.86 -1.70
C GLN A 91 14.72 2.11 -0.86
N ASP A 92 13.65 2.05 -0.09
CA ASP A 92 13.26 3.15 0.79
C ASP A 92 14.35 3.47 1.81
N ALA A 93 14.47 4.74 2.20
CA ALA A 93 15.36 5.10 3.29
C ALA A 93 14.91 4.43 4.60
N PRO A 94 15.79 3.67 5.27
CA PRO A 94 15.41 2.99 6.50
C PRO A 94 15.01 3.97 7.59
N SER A 95 13.94 3.66 8.28
CA SER A 95 13.39 4.50 9.36
C SER A 95 12.77 3.62 10.45
N LYS A 96 12.15 4.24 11.45
CA LYS A 96 11.35 3.51 12.45
C LYS A 96 10.19 2.71 11.84
N ARG A 97 9.76 3.05 10.62
CA ARG A 97 8.58 2.45 9.94
C ARG A 97 8.95 1.72 8.65
N HIS A 98 10.24 1.76 8.22
CA HIS A 98 10.71 1.20 6.95
C HIS A 98 11.94 0.34 7.15
N ASN A 99 11.95 -0.80 6.48
CA ASN A 99 13.10 -1.68 6.31
C ASN A 99 13.13 -2.13 4.84
N HIS A 100 14.30 -2.25 4.24
CA HIS A 100 14.45 -2.60 2.82
C HIS A 100 13.79 -3.94 2.43
N GLU A 101 13.79 -4.89 3.35
CA GLU A 101 13.10 -6.17 3.24
C GLU A 101 12.02 -6.22 4.32
N PHE A 102 10.77 -6.41 3.94
CA PHE A 102 9.64 -6.49 4.86
C PHE A 102 8.63 -7.54 4.42
N THR A 103 7.66 -7.84 5.27
CA THR A 103 6.62 -8.82 4.96
C THR A 103 5.36 -8.11 4.49
N LEU A 104 4.89 -8.49 3.31
CA LEU A 104 3.62 -8.04 2.74
C LEU A 104 2.61 -9.18 2.75
N CYS A 105 1.37 -8.88 3.08
CA CYS A 105 0.22 -9.72 2.80
C CYS A 105 -0.59 -9.03 1.72
N GLU A 106 -0.68 -9.63 0.55
CA GLU A 106 -1.42 -9.06 -0.57
C GLU A 106 -2.46 -10.05 -1.04
N TRP A 107 -3.70 -9.60 -1.22
CA TRP A 107 -4.79 -10.47 -1.63
C TRP A 107 -5.78 -9.79 -2.54
N TYR A 108 -6.49 -10.61 -3.30
CA TYR A 108 -7.49 -10.21 -4.29
C TYR A 108 -8.78 -11.00 -4.08
N ARG A 109 -9.90 -10.29 -4.13
CA ARG A 109 -11.24 -10.84 -3.94
C ARG A 109 -12.06 -10.65 -5.20
N VAL A 110 -12.26 -11.76 -5.92
CA VAL A 110 -13.09 -11.77 -7.14
C VAL A 110 -14.54 -11.49 -6.77
N GLY A 111 -15.17 -10.56 -7.50
CA GLY A 111 -16.56 -10.16 -7.31
C GLY A 111 -16.81 -9.21 -6.12
N MET A 112 -15.79 -8.80 -5.36
CA MET A 112 -15.94 -7.77 -4.32
C MET A 112 -15.67 -6.38 -4.88
N ASN A 113 -16.48 -5.41 -4.48
CA ASN A 113 -16.22 -3.99 -4.68
C ASN A 113 -15.31 -3.43 -3.56
N LEU A 114 -14.93 -2.15 -3.70
CA LEU A 114 -14.01 -1.49 -2.77
C LEU A 114 -14.53 -1.48 -1.33
N ALA A 115 -15.81 -1.19 -1.12
CA ALA A 115 -16.42 -1.12 0.22
C ALA A 115 -16.40 -2.49 0.91
N GLN A 116 -16.72 -3.56 0.19
CA GLN A 116 -16.67 -4.93 0.70
C GLN A 116 -15.23 -5.35 1.05
N LEU A 117 -14.24 -4.92 0.26
CA LEU A 117 -12.83 -5.18 0.58
C LEU A 117 -12.40 -4.40 1.84
N MET A 118 -12.83 -3.15 2.01
CA MET A 118 -12.58 -2.38 3.25
C MET A 118 -13.18 -3.09 4.47
N ASP A 119 -14.41 -3.65 4.37
CA ASP A 119 -15.03 -4.45 5.43
C ASP A 119 -14.19 -5.70 5.76
N GLU A 120 -13.63 -6.37 4.75
CA GLU A 120 -12.79 -7.55 4.95
C GLU A 120 -11.44 -7.20 5.57
N VAL A 121 -10.82 -6.07 5.17
CA VAL A 121 -9.59 -5.54 5.79
C VAL A 121 -9.82 -5.24 7.27
N GLU A 122 -10.92 -4.55 7.60
CA GLU A 122 -11.32 -4.27 8.98
C GLU A 122 -11.50 -5.57 9.80
N ALA A 123 -12.17 -6.57 9.23
CA ALA A 123 -12.36 -7.88 9.87
C ALA A 123 -11.02 -8.62 10.09
N LEU A 124 -10.08 -8.53 9.16
CA LEU A 124 -8.72 -9.08 9.32
C LEU A 124 -7.97 -8.37 10.45
N VAL A 125 -8.01 -7.05 10.50
CA VAL A 125 -7.39 -6.25 11.56
C VAL A 125 -7.95 -6.64 12.92
N HIS A 126 -9.26 -6.73 13.08
CA HIS A 126 -9.89 -7.19 14.32
C HIS A 126 -9.44 -8.60 14.71
N THR A 127 -9.31 -9.52 13.75
CA THR A 127 -8.83 -10.88 14.00
C THR A 127 -7.39 -10.88 14.52
N VAL A 128 -6.52 -10.07 13.92
CA VAL A 128 -5.11 -9.96 14.34
C VAL A 128 -4.99 -9.31 15.71
N PHE A 129 -5.74 -8.24 15.98
CA PHE A 129 -5.73 -7.57 17.30
C PHE A 129 -6.28 -8.47 18.40
N ALA A 130 -7.30 -9.28 18.12
CA ALA A 130 -7.82 -10.28 19.06
C ALA A 130 -6.77 -11.38 19.37
N ALA A 131 -5.98 -11.79 18.36
CA ALA A 131 -4.93 -12.80 18.53
C ALA A 131 -3.67 -12.26 19.24
N ALA A 132 -3.51 -10.94 19.35
CA ALA A 132 -2.35 -10.32 20.01
C ALA A 132 -2.34 -10.51 21.55
N ASP A 133 -3.48 -10.93 22.15
CA ASP A 133 -3.65 -11.12 23.61
C ASP A 133 -3.13 -9.91 24.44
N VAL A 134 -3.24 -8.72 23.86
CA VAL A 134 -2.88 -7.47 24.55
C VAL A 134 -4.14 -6.96 25.24
N PRO A 135 -4.08 -6.64 26.54
CA PRO A 135 -5.22 -6.09 27.26
C PRO A 135 -5.60 -4.72 26.73
N ARG A 136 -6.23 -4.66 25.60
CA ARG A 136 -6.82 -3.45 25.04
C ARG A 136 -8.34 -3.61 25.11
N GLY A 137 -8.89 -3.14 26.21
CA GLY A 137 -10.34 -3.05 26.45
C GLY A 137 -11.06 -2.03 25.58
N MET A 138 -10.58 -1.78 24.36
CA MET A 138 -11.25 -0.93 23.39
C MET A 138 -11.43 -1.71 22.09
N ALA A 139 -12.69 -1.90 21.71
CA ALA A 139 -13.03 -2.26 20.35
C ALA A 139 -12.38 -1.21 19.42
N LEU A 140 -11.51 -1.64 18.54
CA LEU A 140 -10.88 -0.76 17.55
C LEU A 140 -11.99 -0.27 16.61
N LYS A 141 -12.44 0.98 16.77
CA LYS A 141 -13.37 1.61 15.84
C LYS A 141 -12.58 2.12 14.65
N VAL A 142 -12.81 1.57 13.47
CA VAL A 142 -12.20 2.06 12.24
C VAL A 142 -13.15 3.05 11.59
N GLU A 143 -12.73 4.31 11.48
CA GLU A 143 -13.50 5.37 10.84
C GLU A 143 -13.23 5.40 9.34
N ARG A 144 -14.13 6.00 8.55
CA ARG A 144 -14.02 6.05 7.09
C ARG A 144 -14.22 7.47 6.61
N PHE A 145 -13.22 8.02 5.91
CA PHE A 145 -13.25 9.38 5.38
C PHE A 145 -12.95 9.37 3.89
N SER A 146 -13.73 10.10 3.09
CA SER A 146 -13.29 10.38 1.75
C SER A 146 -12.10 11.35 1.77
N TYR A 147 -11.23 11.24 0.77
CA TYR A 147 -10.10 12.15 0.59
C TYR A 147 -10.58 13.61 0.57
N ARG A 148 -11.70 13.88 -0.10
CA ARG A 148 -12.36 15.19 -0.13
C ARG A 148 -12.72 15.68 1.27
N THR A 149 -13.44 14.88 2.04
CA THR A 149 -13.89 15.27 3.39
C THR A 149 -12.73 15.68 4.29
N LEU A 150 -11.60 14.96 4.21
CA LEU A 150 -10.42 15.32 5.01
C LEU A 150 -9.80 16.65 4.58
N PHE A 151 -9.65 16.87 3.28
CA PHE A 151 -9.10 18.14 2.78
C PHE A 151 -10.01 19.33 3.06
N GLU A 152 -11.33 19.19 2.86
CA GLU A 152 -12.29 20.24 3.19
C GLU A 152 -12.31 20.55 4.69
N THR A 153 -12.21 19.52 5.55
CA THR A 153 -12.26 19.69 7.00
C THR A 153 -11.00 20.33 7.56
N HIS A 154 -9.83 19.89 7.10
CA HIS A 154 -8.54 20.34 7.66
C HIS A 154 -7.95 21.54 6.94
N LEU A 155 -8.22 21.71 5.66
CA LEU A 155 -7.54 22.67 4.80
C LEU A 155 -8.51 23.60 4.04
N GLY A 156 -9.82 23.37 4.14
CA GLY A 156 -10.84 24.23 3.54
C GLY A 156 -10.87 24.21 1.99
N ILE A 157 -10.30 23.18 1.34
CA ILE A 157 -10.19 23.10 -0.11
C ILE A 157 -10.71 21.75 -0.65
N ASP A 158 -11.40 21.77 -1.81
CA ASP A 158 -11.73 20.54 -2.53
C ASP A 158 -10.50 20.03 -3.30
N PRO A 159 -9.91 18.89 -2.92
CA PRO A 159 -8.70 18.36 -3.54
C PRO A 159 -8.91 17.89 -4.98
N HIS A 160 -10.14 17.60 -5.40
CA HIS A 160 -10.44 17.16 -6.75
C HIS A 160 -10.49 18.32 -7.74
N GLY A 161 -10.99 19.49 -7.31
CA GLY A 161 -11.13 20.69 -8.12
C GLY A 161 -10.01 21.70 -8.02
N ALA A 162 -9.16 21.62 -6.98
CA ALA A 162 -8.10 22.59 -6.73
C ALA A 162 -7.09 22.70 -7.90
N THR A 163 -6.75 23.90 -8.28
CA THR A 163 -5.70 24.17 -9.28
C THR A 163 -4.30 24.00 -8.67
N LEU A 164 -3.28 23.86 -9.53
CA LEU A 164 -1.89 23.80 -9.09
C LEU A 164 -1.49 25.02 -8.24
N ASP A 165 -1.87 26.23 -8.68
CA ASP A 165 -1.56 27.48 -8.01
C ASP A 165 -2.22 27.55 -6.62
N GLN A 166 -3.45 27.07 -6.48
CA GLN A 166 -4.13 27.01 -5.19
C GLN A 166 -3.44 26.07 -4.21
N LEU A 167 -3.01 24.89 -4.68
CA LEU A 167 -2.28 23.93 -3.86
C LEU A 167 -0.89 24.43 -3.49
N ALA A 168 -0.18 25.09 -4.40
CA ALA A 168 1.12 25.71 -4.13
C ALA A 168 1.01 26.80 -3.07
N LEU A 169 0.01 27.70 -3.20
CA LEU A 169 -0.25 28.76 -2.20
C LEU A 169 -0.58 28.15 -0.84
N LEU A 170 -1.40 27.09 -0.81
CA LEU A 170 -1.75 26.42 0.44
C LEU A 170 -0.52 25.75 1.08
N ALA A 171 0.35 25.13 0.29
CA ALA A 171 1.59 24.52 0.79
C ALA A 171 2.59 25.58 1.30
N GLU A 172 2.64 26.77 0.69
CA GLU A 172 3.40 27.89 1.22
C GLU A 172 2.87 28.35 2.59
N GLN A 173 1.55 28.44 2.73
CA GLN A 173 0.89 28.89 3.97
C GLN A 173 1.03 27.88 5.13
N GLU A 174 0.81 26.61 4.85
CA GLU A 174 0.74 25.56 5.88
C GLU A 174 2.10 24.90 6.18
N LEU A 175 3.02 24.86 5.20
CA LEU A 175 4.29 24.13 5.28
C LEU A 175 5.51 25.04 5.11
N GLU A 176 5.32 26.34 4.88
CA GLU A 176 6.40 27.28 4.51
C GLU A 176 7.20 26.78 3.28
N LEU A 177 6.54 26.02 2.39
CA LEU A 177 7.17 25.39 1.23
C LEU A 177 6.96 26.25 -0.02
N VAL A 178 8.06 26.74 -0.59
CA VAL A 178 8.08 27.37 -1.91
C VAL A 178 8.84 26.48 -2.87
N ALA A 179 8.12 25.82 -3.77
CA ALA A 179 8.69 24.95 -4.80
C ALA A 179 8.07 25.29 -6.17
N THR A 180 8.86 25.18 -7.24
CA THR A 180 8.46 25.59 -8.59
C THR A 180 8.25 24.44 -9.56
N ASP A 181 8.61 23.22 -9.19
CA ASP A 181 8.65 22.04 -10.06
C ASP A 181 7.83 20.84 -9.54
N LEU A 182 7.02 21.08 -8.49
CA LEU A 182 6.12 20.06 -7.96
C LEU A 182 4.85 19.95 -8.81
N SER A 183 4.43 18.71 -9.03
CA SER A 183 3.14 18.42 -9.67
C SER A 183 1.99 18.62 -8.68
N ARG A 184 0.77 18.65 -9.22
CA ARG A 184 -0.46 18.67 -8.41
C ARG A 184 -0.52 17.49 -7.43
N THR A 185 -0.10 16.31 -7.85
CA THR A 185 -0.03 15.10 -7.02
C THR A 185 0.99 15.24 -5.89
N ASP A 186 2.16 15.80 -6.17
CA ASP A 186 3.19 16.04 -5.14
C ASP A 186 2.67 16.98 -4.04
N TYR A 187 2.00 18.08 -4.40
CA TYR A 187 1.40 18.99 -3.41
C TYR A 187 0.31 18.32 -2.58
N LEU A 188 -0.58 17.54 -3.21
CA LEU A 188 -1.64 16.82 -2.49
C LEU A 188 -1.05 15.81 -1.50
N GLN A 189 0.00 15.09 -1.86
CA GLN A 189 0.69 14.16 -0.96
C GLN A 189 1.37 14.88 0.20
N LEU A 190 2.06 15.98 -0.06
CA LEU A 190 2.70 16.79 1.00
C LEU A 190 1.67 17.34 1.99
N LEU A 191 0.57 17.89 1.50
CA LEU A 191 -0.51 18.42 2.34
C LEU A 191 -1.20 17.31 3.15
N LEU A 192 -1.45 16.14 2.53
CA LEU A 192 -1.99 14.98 3.24
C LEU A 192 -1.05 14.57 4.37
N SER A 193 0.22 14.31 4.05
CA SER A 193 1.17 13.73 5.00
C SER A 193 1.56 14.66 6.14
N HIS A 194 1.62 15.99 5.91
CA HIS A 194 2.08 16.94 6.93
C HIS A 194 0.94 17.64 7.67
N CYS A 195 -0.20 17.87 7.01
CA CYS A 195 -1.30 18.62 7.62
C CYS A 195 -2.45 17.74 8.11
N ILE A 196 -2.71 16.62 7.43
CA ILE A 196 -3.89 15.77 7.70
C ILE A 196 -3.52 14.53 8.49
N GLU A 197 -2.55 13.72 8.04
CA GLU A 197 -2.17 12.46 8.69
C GLU A 197 -1.85 12.58 10.19
N PRO A 198 -1.17 13.66 10.68
CA PRO A 198 -0.91 13.81 12.11
C PRO A 198 -2.18 13.97 12.97
N ASN A 199 -3.30 14.33 12.33
CA ASN A 199 -4.58 14.58 12.98
C ASN A 199 -5.61 13.44 12.77
N LEU A 200 -5.21 12.36 12.08
CA LEU A 200 -6.09 11.21 11.85
C LEU A 200 -6.42 10.47 13.16
N PRO A 201 -7.62 9.89 13.28
CA PRO A 201 -7.96 9.02 14.41
C PRO A 201 -7.04 7.78 14.44
N ALA A 202 -7.04 7.10 15.59
CA ALA A 202 -6.17 5.93 15.82
C ALA A 202 -6.32 4.81 14.78
N ALA A 203 -7.49 4.71 14.14
CA ALA A 203 -7.75 3.80 13.04
C ALA A 203 -8.74 4.43 12.06
N CYS A 204 -8.35 4.55 10.80
CA CYS A 204 -9.26 5.02 9.76
C CYS A 204 -8.86 4.56 8.36
N PHE A 205 -9.87 4.48 7.49
CA PHE A 205 -9.67 4.44 6.04
C PHE A 205 -9.76 5.85 5.47
N ILE A 206 -8.91 6.12 4.49
CA ILE A 206 -9.04 7.23 3.54
C ILE A 206 -9.38 6.61 2.20
N PHE A 207 -10.44 7.03 1.53
CA PHE A 207 -10.89 6.45 0.27
C PHE A 207 -11.30 7.52 -0.76
N ASP A 208 -11.51 7.10 -2.01
CA ASP A 208 -11.86 7.95 -3.15
C ASP A 208 -10.81 9.06 -3.40
N TYR A 209 -9.63 8.61 -3.79
CA TYR A 209 -8.47 9.45 -4.07
C TYR A 209 -8.65 10.28 -5.35
N PRO A 210 -7.92 11.40 -5.50
CA PRO A 210 -7.87 12.15 -6.75
C PRO A 210 -7.40 11.28 -7.93
N VAL A 211 -7.96 11.53 -9.12
CA VAL A 211 -7.65 10.77 -10.35
C VAL A 211 -6.15 10.69 -10.64
N GLY A 212 -5.37 11.75 -10.35
CA GLY A 212 -3.90 11.75 -10.52
C GLY A 212 -3.16 10.79 -9.57
N GLN A 213 -3.84 10.21 -8.58
CA GLN A 213 -3.29 9.25 -7.63
C GLN A 213 -3.92 7.86 -7.78
N ALA A 214 -4.49 7.58 -8.97
CA ALA A 214 -5.22 6.34 -9.21
C ALA A 214 -4.33 5.09 -9.17
N ALA A 215 -3.03 5.21 -9.45
CA ALA A 215 -2.15 4.05 -9.60
C ALA A 215 -2.80 2.96 -10.48
N LEU A 216 -3.07 1.78 -9.94
CA LEU A 216 -3.73 0.68 -10.64
C LEU A 216 -5.23 0.56 -10.32
N ALA A 217 -5.81 1.56 -9.68
CA ALA A 217 -7.24 1.60 -9.37
C ALA A 217 -8.09 2.02 -10.57
N ARG A 218 -9.31 1.53 -10.62
CA ARG A 218 -10.36 2.01 -11.53
C ARG A 218 -10.74 3.45 -11.17
N ILE A 219 -11.07 4.24 -12.19
CA ILE A 219 -11.63 5.58 -12.02
C ILE A 219 -13.13 5.52 -12.30
N GLU A 220 -13.92 5.96 -11.34
CA GLU A 220 -15.38 6.00 -11.44
C GLU A 220 -15.91 7.33 -10.88
N GLU A 221 -17.19 7.60 -11.10
CA GLU A 221 -17.88 8.69 -10.42
C GLU A 221 -18.30 8.27 -9.01
N ASP A 222 -18.11 9.15 -8.05
CA ASP A 222 -18.68 9.01 -6.71
C ASP A 222 -20.18 9.40 -6.70
N ASP A 223 -20.82 9.31 -5.54
CA ASP A 223 -22.24 9.64 -5.39
C ASP A 223 -22.56 11.13 -5.69
N THR A 224 -21.57 11.98 -5.81
CA THR A 224 -21.71 13.41 -6.19
C THR A 224 -21.50 13.67 -7.67
N GLY A 225 -21.12 12.63 -8.46
CA GLY A 225 -20.74 12.76 -9.87
C GLY A 225 -19.29 13.20 -10.07
N GLN A 226 -18.47 13.23 -9.01
CA GLN A 226 -17.04 13.53 -9.11
C GLN A 226 -16.27 12.28 -9.53
N ARG A 227 -15.39 12.41 -10.54
CA ARG A 227 -14.47 11.33 -10.90
C ARG A 227 -13.40 11.15 -9.81
N VAL A 228 -13.30 9.94 -9.27
CA VAL A 228 -12.38 9.56 -8.21
C VAL A 228 -11.68 8.25 -8.57
N ALA A 229 -10.48 8.05 -8.02
CA ALA A 229 -9.82 6.77 -8.05
C ALA A 229 -10.42 5.87 -6.96
N ARG A 230 -10.93 4.71 -7.33
CA ARG A 230 -11.47 3.71 -6.40
C ARG A 230 -10.34 3.01 -5.65
N ARG A 231 -9.71 3.77 -4.76
CA ARG A 231 -8.56 3.43 -3.92
C ARG A 231 -8.86 3.76 -2.47
N PHE A 232 -8.32 2.95 -1.56
CA PHE A 232 -8.27 3.30 -0.15
C PHE A 232 -6.90 3.06 0.44
N GLU A 233 -6.60 3.77 1.53
CA GLU A 233 -5.51 3.44 2.45
C GLU A 233 -6.07 3.26 3.86
N LEU A 234 -5.49 2.31 4.62
CA LEU A 234 -5.79 2.11 6.04
C LEU A 234 -4.66 2.67 6.88
N PHE A 235 -5.01 3.55 7.80
CA PHE A 235 -4.11 4.08 8.81
C PHE A 235 -4.41 3.47 10.18
N LEU A 236 -3.37 2.97 10.86
CA LEU A 236 -3.41 2.50 12.24
C LEU A 236 -2.30 3.18 13.04
N ALA A 237 -2.66 3.82 14.16
CA ALA A 237 -1.73 4.54 15.02
C ALA A 237 -0.82 5.54 14.26
N GLY A 238 -1.39 6.27 13.28
CA GLY A 238 -0.68 7.23 12.44
C GLY A 238 0.29 6.61 11.44
N MET A 239 0.13 5.33 11.11
CA MET A 239 0.90 4.62 10.07
C MET A 239 -0.04 4.12 8.99
N GLU A 240 0.27 4.37 7.73
CA GLU A 240 -0.34 3.64 6.62
C GLU A 240 0.05 2.16 6.73
N VAL A 241 -0.95 1.29 6.84
CA VAL A 241 -0.78 -0.16 7.01
C VAL A 241 -1.22 -0.93 5.78
N ALA A 242 -2.22 -0.43 5.04
CA ALA A 242 -2.70 -1.09 3.83
C ALA A 242 -3.10 -0.07 2.76
N ASN A 243 -2.96 -0.48 1.49
CA ASN A 243 -3.35 0.27 0.31
C ASN A 243 -4.09 -0.68 -0.63
N GLY A 244 -5.32 -0.35 -1.01
CA GLY A 244 -6.17 -1.22 -1.78
C GLY A 244 -6.93 -0.52 -2.90
N TYR A 245 -7.31 -1.30 -3.91
CA TYR A 245 -7.93 -0.83 -5.13
C TYR A 245 -9.15 -1.64 -5.50
N PHE A 246 -10.13 -0.98 -6.12
CA PHE A 246 -11.00 -1.64 -7.08
C PHE A 246 -10.24 -1.66 -8.41
N GLU A 247 -9.95 -2.85 -8.90
CA GLU A 247 -8.89 -3.05 -9.89
C GLU A 247 -9.25 -2.51 -11.28
N LEU A 248 -8.28 -1.85 -11.92
CA LEU A 248 -8.38 -1.50 -13.33
C LEU A 248 -8.25 -2.77 -14.18
N LEU A 249 -9.19 -2.94 -15.11
CA LEU A 249 -9.25 -4.11 -16.00
C LEU A 249 -8.90 -3.78 -17.45
N ASP A 250 -8.94 -2.50 -17.82
CA ASP A 250 -8.68 -2.03 -19.17
C ASP A 250 -7.17 -2.03 -19.47
N GLU A 251 -6.76 -2.88 -20.41
CA GLU A 251 -5.35 -3.02 -20.82
C GLU A 251 -4.80 -1.72 -21.42
N ALA A 252 -5.58 -1.06 -22.27
CA ALA A 252 -5.12 0.14 -22.98
C ALA A 252 -4.91 1.31 -22.00
N GLU A 253 -5.82 1.48 -21.04
CA GLU A 253 -5.65 2.46 -19.97
C GLU A 253 -4.45 2.11 -19.08
N GLN A 254 -4.28 0.83 -18.69
CA GLN A 254 -3.16 0.41 -17.88
C GLN A 254 -1.81 0.65 -18.56
N ARG A 255 -1.71 0.34 -19.86
CA ARG A 255 -0.53 0.62 -20.68
C ARG A 255 -0.20 2.11 -20.69
N THR A 256 -1.21 2.95 -20.94
CA THR A 256 -1.06 4.41 -20.96
C THR A 256 -0.52 4.94 -19.63
N ARG A 257 -1.01 4.43 -18.50
CA ARG A 257 -0.54 4.82 -17.17
C ARG A 257 0.92 4.40 -16.94
N PHE A 258 1.26 3.15 -17.26
CA PHE A 258 2.64 2.65 -17.12
C PHE A 258 3.64 3.43 -18.00
N GLU A 259 3.26 3.75 -19.24
CA GLU A 259 4.08 4.55 -20.14
C GLU A 259 4.29 5.97 -19.61
N ALA A 260 3.25 6.55 -19.00
CA ALA A 260 3.33 7.87 -18.35
C ALA A 260 4.28 7.83 -17.12
N ASP A 261 4.17 6.81 -16.27
CA ASP A 261 5.06 6.63 -15.12
C ASP A 261 6.52 6.47 -15.57
N ILE A 262 6.79 5.63 -16.57
CA ILE A 262 8.13 5.41 -17.14
C ILE A 262 8.70 6.71 -17.71
N ALA A 263 7.88 7.49 -18.41
CA ALA A 263 8.29 8.79 -18.96
C ALA A 263 8.62 9.79 -17.82
N GLU A 264 7.83 9.80 -16.75
CA GLU A 264 8.06 10.65 -15.60
C GLU A 264 9.32 10.22 -14.81
N ARG A 265 9.54 8.90 -14.64
CA ARG A 265 10.81 8.38 -14.07
C ARG A 265 12.01 8.87 -14.87
N ALA A 266 11.96 8.80 -16.20
CA ALA A 266 13.02 9.29 -17.07
C ALA A 266 13.22 10.81 -16.92
N ARG A 267 12.15 11.60 -16.83
CA ARG A 267 12.20 13.06 -16.61
C ARG A 267 12.87 13.42 -15.27
N ARG A 268 12.64 12.63 -14.23
CA ARG A 268 13.26 12.79 -12.90
C ARG A 268 14.66 12.21 -12.80
N GLY A 269 15.16 11.55 -13.86
CA GLY A 269 16.50 10.90 -13.87
C GLY A 269 16.58 9.60 -13.09
N TYR A 270 15.46 8.94 -12.84
CA TYR A 270 15.38 7.64 -12.17
C TYR A 270 15.77 6.50 -13.11
N GLU A 271 16.13 5.36 -12.54
CA GLU A 271 16.45 4.16 -13.33
C GLU A 271 15.25 3.74 -14.20
N ALA A 272 15.55 3.40 -15.45
CA ALA A 272 14.54 2.88 -16.37
C ALA A 272 14.06 1.49 -15.95
N VAL A 273 12.75 1.31 -15.91
CA VAL A 273 12.11 0.02 -15.63
C VAL A 273 11.37 -0.47 -16.88
N PRO A 274 11.41 -1.78 -17.18
CA PRO A 274 10.70 -2.32 -18.34
C PRO A 274 9.19 -2.41 -18.07
N LEU A 275 8.41 -2.26 -19.13
CA LEU A 275 6.97 -2.49 -19.14
C LEU A 275 6.66 -3.98 -18.93
N ASP A 276 5.68 -4.32 -18.08
CA ASP A 276 5.25 -5.70 -17.90
C ASP A 276 4.21 -6.11 -18.94
N GLU A 277 4.72 -6.55 -20.10
CA GLU A 277 3.88 -7.01 -21.21
C GLU A 277 3.08 -8.29 -20.84
N ALA A 278 3.53 -9.08 -19.86
CA ALA A 278 2.82 -10.26 -19.44
C ALA A 278 1.57 -9.92 -18.59
N LEU A 279 1.64 -8.87 -17.76
CA LEU A 279 0.47 -8.33 -17.07
C LEU A 279 -0.52 -7.75 -18.08
N LEU A 280 -0.04 -6.92 -19.03
CA LEU A 280 -0.89 -6.30 -20.05
C LEU A 280 -1.60 -7.36 -20.91
N ALA A 281 -0.89 -8.41 -21.31
CA ALA A 281 -1.49 -9.53 -22.00
C ALA A 281 -2.55 -10.28 -21.16
N ALA A 282 -2.34 -10.38 -19.85
CA ALA A 282 -3.32 -10.98 -18.93
C ALA A 282 -4.59 -10.12 -18.81
N LEU A 283 -4.45 -8.80 -18.74
CA LEU A 283 -5.58 -7.87 -18.76
C LEU A 283 -6.36 -7.98 -20.08
N ALA A 284 -5.65 -7.99 -21.22
CA ALA A 284 -6.26 -8.17 -22.54
C ALA A 284 -6.98 -9.52 -22.70
N ALA A 285 -6.50 -10.56 -22.05
CA ALA A 285 -7.16 -11.89 -22.03
C ALA A 285 -8.44 -11.92 -21.19
N GLY A 286 -8.61 -10.96 -20.27
CA GLY A 286 -9.77 -10.79 -19.40
C GLY A 286 -9.51 -11.22 -17.96
N MET A 287 -9.15 -10.25 -17.12
CA MET A 287 -9.13 -10.43 -15.67
C MET A 287 -10.55 -10.25 -15.11
N PRO A 288 -11.01 -11.09 -14.16
CA PRO A 288 -12.32 -10.91 -13.55
C PRO A 288 -12.38 -9.62 -12.73
N GLU A 289 -13.58 -9.05 -12.61
CA GLU A 289 -13.80 -7.92 -11.70
C GLU A 289 -13.44 -8.32 -10.27
N CYS A 290 -12.59 -7.53 -9.63
CA CYS A 290 -12.09 -7.82 -8.29
C CYS A 290 -11.60 -6.55 -7.60
N SER A 291 -11.45 -6.64 -6.29
CA SER A 291 -10.69 -5.68 -5.49
C SER A 291 -9.47 -6.36 -4.88
N GLY A 292 -8.37 -5.62 -4.78
CA GLY A 292 -7.11 -6.10 -4.21
C GLY A 292 -6.54 -5.13 -3.18
N VAL A 293 -5.74 -5.65 -2.26
CA VAL A 293 -5.09 -4.84 -1.22
C VAL A 293 -3.75 -5.42 -0.83
N ALA A 294 -2.76 -4.54 -0.68
CA ALA A 294 -1.46 -4.82 -0.10
C ALA A 294 -1.40 -4.31 1.33
N LEU A 295 -1.04 -5.17 2.29
CA LEU A 295 -0.98 -4.88 3.71
C LEU A 295 0.42 -5.18 4.27
N GLY A 296 1.06 -4.17 4.86
CA GLY A 296 2.35 -4.29 5.54
C GLY A 296 2.23 -5.03 6.87
N VAL A 297 2.61 -6.32 6.88
CA VAL A 297 2.48 -7.19 8.06
C VAL A 297 3.31 -6.68 9.24
N ASP A 298 4.50 -6.15 8.98
CA ASP A 298 5.37 -5.62 10.03
C ASP A 298 4.71 -4.43 10.75
N ARG A 299 4.12 -3.49 10.00
CA ARG A 299 3.37 -2.35 10.56
C ARG A 299 2.08 -2.78 11.26
N LEU A 300 1.37 -3.80 10.75
CA LEU A 300 0.20 -4.36 11.45
C LEU A 300 0.60 -4.98 12.78
N VAL A 301 1.72 -5.72 12.84
CA VAL A 301 2.26 -6.29 14.08
C VAL A 301 2.68 -5.18 15.05
N MET A 302 3.36 -4.12 14.56
CA MET A 302 3.69 -2.94 15.37
C MET A 302 2.43 -2.34 16.01
N ALA A 303 1.40 -2.08 15.22
CA ALA A 303 0.13 -1.52 15.70
C ALA A 303 -0.56 -2.43 16.71
N ALA A 304 -0.63 -3.75 16.44
CA ALA A 304 -1.27 -4.72 17.31
C ALA A 304 -0.55 -4.90 18.66
N LEU A 305 0.79 -4.80 18.67
CA LEU A 305 1.60 -4.95 19.89
C LEU A 305 1.94 -3.63 20.59
N GLY A 306 1.63 -2.47 19.97
CA GLY A 306 1.97 -1.15 20.49
C GLY A 306 3.47 -0.89 20.47
N ILE A 307 4.14 -1.28 19.40
CA ILE A 307 5.58 -1.13 19.18
C ILE A 307 5.81 -0.03 18.12
N ASP A 308 6.71 0.91 18.41
CA ASP A 308 6.92 2.10 17.57
C ASP A 308 8.08 1.97 16.58
N ASP A 309 8.91 0.92 16.69
CA ASP A 309 10.07 0.71 15.81
C ASP A 309 9.98 -0.65 15.13
N ILE A 310 10.05 -0.66 13.80
CA ILE A 310 10.00 -1.88 12.98
C ILE A 310 11.14 -2.85 13.31
N ALA A 311 12.27 -2.35 13.80
CA ALA A 311 13.39 -3.17 14.24
C ALA A 311 13.04 -4.07 15.41
N ASP A 312 12.04 -3.70 16.22
CA ASP A 312 11.61 -4.47 17.39
C ASP A 312 10.57 -5.56 17.05
N VAL A 313 10.10 -5.62 15.80
CA VAL A 313 9.20 -6.68 15.31
C VAL A 313 9.86 -7.59 14.26
N ILE A 314 11.08 -7.26 13.83
CA ILE A 314 11.90 -8.04 12.88
C ILE A 314 13.11 -8.61 13.62
N ALA A 315 13.43 -9.89 13.38
CA ALA A 315 14.56 -10.52 14.05
C ALA A 315 15.91 -9.87 13.73
N PHE A 316 16.14 -9.59 12.44
CA PHE A 316 17.41 -9.05 11.92
C PHE A 316 17.12 -7.96 10.89
N PRO A 317 16.82 -6.72 11.33
CA PRO A 317 16.67 -5.60 10.43
C PRO A 317 18.02 -5.23 9.80
N GLN A 318 18.01 -4.60 8.63
CA GLN A 318 19.25 -4.21 7.95
C GLN A 318 20.02 -3.14 8.71
N ILE A 319 19.35 -2.21 9.35
CA ILE A 319 20.00 -1.24 10.24
C ILE A 319 19.70 -1.65 11.68
N ARG A 320 20.73 -2.14 12.35
CA ARG A 320 20.71 -2.34 13.81
C ARG A 320 21.12 -1.03 14.46
N ARG A 321 20.31 -0.57 15.36
CA ARG A 321 20.64 0.56 16.26
C ARG A 321 21.40 0.12 17.47
#